data_5a2c67b040c4a5e2c9441b08c5d7b6a3
#
_entry.id   5a2c67b040c4a5e2c9441b08c5d7b6a3
#
_cell.length_a   1.000
_cell.length_b   1.000
_cell.length_c   1.000
_cell.angle_alpha   90.00
_cell.angle_beta   90.00
_cell.angle_gamma   90.00
#
_symmetry.space_group_name_H-M   'P 1'
#
loop_
_entity.id
_entity.type
_entity.pdbx_description
1 polymer ?
#
loop_
_entity_poly.entity_id
_entity_poly.type
_entity_poly.pdbx_seq_one_letter_code
_entity_poly.pdbx_strand_id
1 'polypeptide(L)'
;MCSAAKERVLIVDDEHVIADTLAIIFSGAGYESRAAYSAESALELIPSWPPHLAVVDIVLPAMNGIDFAMLLKAMSSDCIIHLFTGQLDTVSLQETVLQKGQAFEVLGKPVHPDKFLALASALFPPASN
;
A
#
# COMPACT_ATOMS: atom_id res chain seq x y z
N MET A 1 13.66 -5.37 -27.91
CA MET A 1 13.90 -5.09 -26.52
C MET A 1 12.60 -5.18 -25.72
N CYS A 2 12.63 -5.97 -24.71
CA CYS A 2 11.50 -6.05 -23.82
C CYS A 2 11.60 -4.98 -22.75
N SER A 3 10.59 -4.19 -22.59
CA SER A 3 10.51 -3.37 -21.39
C SER A 3 10.13 -4.28 -20.22
N ALA A 4 10.81 -4.12 -19.11
CA ALA A 4 10.44 -4.82 -17.90
C ALA A 4 9.04 -4.35 -17.48
N ALA A 5 8.23 -5.25 -16.97
CA ALA A 5 6.96 -4.87 -16.40
C ALA A 5 7.19 -3.95 -15.20
N LYS A 6 6.39 -2.91 -15.10
CA LYS A 6 6.47 -2.00 -13.96
C LYS A 6 5.94 -2.68 -12.72
N GLU A 7 6.53 -2.35 -11.56
CA GLU A 7 5.96 -2.77 -10.29
C GLU A 7 4.61 -2.10 -10.11
N ARG A 8 3.67 -2.87 -9.60
CA ARG A 8 2.30 -2.42 -9.40
C ARG A 8 2.12 -1.97 -7.96
N VAL A 9 1.61 -0.75 -7.80
CA VAL A 9 1.36 -0.14 -6.50
C VAL A 9 -0.13 0.10 -6.33
N LEU A 10 -0.72 -0.48 -5.32
CA LEU A 10 -2.12 -0.29 -4.97
C LEU A 10 -2.22 0.67 -3.80
N ILE A 11 -3.03 1.70 -3.94
CA ILE A 11 -3.32 2.63 -2.86
C ILE A 11 -4.78 2.40 -2.44
N VAL A 12 -5.01 2.18 -1.14
CA VAL A 12 -6.35 1.96 -0.59
C VAL A 12 -6.62 3.02 0.46
N ASP A 13 -7.50 3.96 0.14
CA ASP A 13 -7.89 5.05 1.04
C ASP A 13 -9.26 5.55 0.60
N ASP A 14 -10.19 5.69 1.53
CA ASP A 14 -11.54 6.19 1.20
C ASP A 14 -11.56 7.69 0.92
N GLU A 15 -10.52 8.41 1.26
CA GLU A 15 -10.36 9.81 0.86
C GLU A 15 -9.82 9.84 -0.57
N HIS A 16 -10.70 10.11 -1.53
CA HIS A 16 -10.36 10.05 -2.96
C HIS A 16 -9.18 10.96 -3.31
N VAL A 17 -9.13 12.14 -2.72
CA VAL A 17 -8.03 13.08 -3.01
C VAL A 17 -6.69 12.49 -2.62
N ILE A 18 -6.61 11.84 -1.47
CA ILE A 18 -5.37 11.23 -1.01
C ILE A 18 -5.00 10.04 -1.90
N ALA A 19 -5.96 9.16 -2.16
CA ALA A 19 -5.72 7.96 -2.97
C ALA A 19 -5.29 8.32 -4.38
N ASP A 20 -6.00 9.24 -5.02
CA ASP A 20 -5.71 9.66 -6.39
C ASP A 20 -4.39 10.39 -6.49
N THR A 21 -4.09 11.25 -5.52
CA THR A 21 -2.84 12.00 -5.49
C THR A 21 -1.64 11.05 -5.38
N LEU A 22 -1.72 10.08 -4.49
CA LEU A 22 -0.64 9.08 -4.34
C LEU A 22 -0.49 8.24 -5.61
N ALA A 23 -1.61 7.83 -6.23
CA ALA A 23 -1.55 7.07 -7.47
C ALA A 23 -0.85 7.86 -8.57
N ILE A 24 -1.15 9.15 -8.70
CA ILE A 24 -0.50 10.03 -9.68
C ILE A 24 0.99 10.13 -9.38
N ILE A 25 1.36 10.31 -8.14
CA ILE A 25 2.76 10.46 -7.73
C ILE A 25 3.55 9.18 -8.02
N PHE A 26 3.01 8.02 -7.69
CA PHE A 26 3.68 6.76 -8.01
C PHE A 26 3.80 6.55 -9.52
N SER A 27 2.74 6.86 -10.26
CA SER A 27 2.79 6.74 -11.73
C SER A 27 3.87 7.64 -12.32
N GLY A 28 3.99 8.86 -11.81
CA GLY A 28 5.02 9.80 -12.24
C GLY A 28 6.43 9.34 -11.91
N ALA A 29 6.59 8.47 -10.92
CA ALA A 29 7.88 7.93 -10.52
C ALA A 29 8.22 6.62 -11.25
N GLY A 30 7.38 6.15 -12.16
CA GLY A 30 7.67 4.99 -12.99
C GLY A 30 6.98 3.70 -12.58
N TYR A 31 6.10 3.74 -11.60
CA TYR A 31 5.31 2.57 -11.20
C TYR A 31 3.99 2.53 -11.95
N GLU A 32 3.39 1.35 -12.03
CA GLU A 32 2.00 1.22 -12.44
C GLU A 32 1.16 1.26 -11.18
N SER A 33 0.33 2.30 -11.04
CA SER A 33 -0.42 2.50 -9.79
C SER A 33 -1.90 2.56 -10.04
N ARG A 34 -2.67 2.10 -9.06
CA ARG A 34 -4.13 2.19 -9.05
C ARG A 34 -4.60 2.55 -7.66
N ALA A 35 -5.68 3.33 -7.61
CA ALA A 35 -6.34 3.70 -6.37
C ALA A 35 -7.62 2.89 -6.21
N ALA A 36 -7.87 2.41 -4.99
CA ALA A 36 -9.14 1.84 -4.58
C ALA A 36 -9.63 2.61 -3.37
N TYR A 37 -10.93 2.87 -3.30
CA TYR A 37 -11.50 3.72 -2.26
C TYR A 37 -12.15 2.91 -1.14
N SER A 38 -12.08 1.60 -1.23
CA SER A 38 -12.58 0.70 -0.20
C SER A 38 -11.82 -0.62 -0.25
N ALA A 39 -11.87 -1.36 0.84
CA ALA A 39 -11.29 -2.70 0.89
C ALA A 39 -11.95 -3.63 -0.11
N GLU A 40 -13.27 -3.53 -0.26
CA GLU A 40 -14.04 -4.36 -1.18
C GLU A 40 -13.62 -4.15 -2.63
N SER A 41 -13.49 -2.89 -3.05
CA SER A 41 -13.03 -2.57 -4.42
C SER A 41 -11.62 -3.09 -4.66
N ALA A 42 -10.76 -2.97 -3.67
CA ALA A 42 -9.39 -3.48 -3.77
C ALA A 42 -9.38 -5.00 -3.88
N LEU A 43 -10.18 -5.69 -3.09
CA LEU A 43 -10.26 -7.16 -3.14
C LEU A 43 -10.74 -7.66 -4.49
N GLU A 44 -11.65 -6.94 -5.15
CA GLU A 44 -12.10 -7.28 -6.48
C GLU A 44 -11.02 -7.12 -7.53
N LEU A 45 -10.13 -6.15 -7.34
CA LEU A 45 -9.07 -5.85 -8.30
C LEU A 45 -7.90 -6.85 -8.22
N ILE A 46 -7.57 -7.30 -7.03
CA ILE A 46 -6.33 -8.05 -6.76
C ILE A 46 -6.17 -9.31 -7.61
N PRO A 47 -7.21 -10.14 -7.84
CA PRO A 47 -7.02 -11.37 -8.63
C PRO A 47 -6.52 -11.13 -10.06
N SER A 48 -6.96 -10.04 -10.69
CA SER A 48 -6.54 -9.70 -12.04
C SER A 48 -5.37 -8.73 -12.09
N TRP A 49 -5.04 -8.10 -10.96
CA TRP A 49 -3.99 -7.10 -10.89
C TRP A 49 -3.28 -7.19 -9.53
N PRO A 50 -2.51 -8.27 -9.30
CA PRO A 50 -1.87 -8.45 -7.99
C PRO A 50 -0.78 -7.39 -7.78
N PRO A 51 -0.87 -6.61 -6.70
CA PRO A 51 0.12 -5.55 -6.45
C PRO A 51 1.42 -6.11 -5.88
N HIS A 52 2.52 -5.44 -6.18
CA HIS A 52 3.81 -5.70 -5.54
C HIS A 52 3.92 -4.93 -4.22
N LEU A 53 3.30 -3.77 -4.16
CA LEU A 53 3.25 -2.91 -2.97
C LEU A 53 1.82 -2.42 -2.78
N ALA A 54 1.33 -2.46 -1.56
CA ALA A 54 0.06 -1.85 -1.19
C ALA A 54 0.28 -0.82 -0.09
N VAL A 55 -0.28 0.36 -0.28
CA VAL A 55 -0.30 1.44 0.71
C VAL A 55 -1.74 1.59 1.17
N VAL A 56 -2.01 1.24 2.42
CA VAL A 56 -3.38 1.02 2.92
C VAL A 56 -3.65 1.88 4.14
N ASP A 57 -4.73 2.66 4.09
CA ASP A 57 -5.22 3.37 5.27
C ASP A 57 -5.80 2.36 6.26
N ILE A 58 -5.42 2.46 7.52
CA ILE A 58 -5.94 1.58 8.56
C ILE A 58 -7.43 1.83 8.80
N VAL A 59 -7.86 3.10 8.72
CA VAL A 59 -9.26 3.46 8.98
C VAL A 59 -10.01 3.50 7.66
N LEU A 60 -10.67 2.38 7.33
CA LEU A 60 -11.50 2.25 6.14
C LEU A 60 -12.94 1.97 6.56
N PRO A 61 -13.93 2.37 5.74
CA PRO A 61 -15.31 1.95 6.01
C PRO A 61 -15.45 0.44 5.82
N ALA A 62 -16.32 -0.17 6.58
CA ALA A 62 -16.72 -1.58 6.52
C ALA A 62 -15.63 -2.57 6.93
N MET A 63 -14.39 -2.38 6.53
CA MET A 63 -13.30 -3.30 6.89
C MET A 63 -12.08 -2.51 7.36
N ASN A 64 -11.52 -2.90 8.49
CA ASN A 64 -10.29 -2.32 9.01
C ASN A 64 -9.13 -2.62 8.05
N GLY A 65 -8.26 -1.62 7.85
CA GLY A 65 -7.13 -1.76 6.93
C GLY A 65 -6.14 -2.85 7.33
N ILE A 66 -5.99 -3.14 8.62
CA ILE A 66 -5.14 -4.23 9.09
C ILE A 66 -5.74 -5.57 8.66
N ASP A 67 -7.04 -5.75 8.81
CA ASP A 67 -7.72 -6.98 8.39
C ASP A 67 -7.64 -7.15 6.88
N PHE A 68 -7.82 -6.06 6.13
CA PHE A 68 -7.64 -6.09 4.67
C PHE A 68 -6.22 -6.49 4.30
N ALA A 69 -5.22 -5.93 4.99
CA ALA A 69 -3.81 -6.24 4.71
C ALA A 69 -3.51 -7.72 4.96
N MET A 70 -4.12 -8.31 5.98
CA MET A 70 -3.96 -9.74 6.26
C MET A 70 -4.57 -10.60 5.16
N LEU A 71 -5.73 -10.20 4.64
CA LEU A 71 -6.35 -10.90 3.50
C LEU A 71 -5.49 -10.78 2.26
N LEU A 72 -4.98 -9.58 1.97
CA LEU A 72 -4.11 -9.36 0.83
C LEU A 72 -2.85 -10.21 0.93
N LYS A 73 -2.25 -10.29 2.11
CA LYS A 73 -1.05 -11.10 2.32
C LYS A 73 -1.33 -12.59 2.09
N ALA A 74 -2.52 -13.05 2.48
CA ALA A 74 -2.94 -14.43 2.23
C ALA A 74 -3.14 -14.70 0.73
N MET A 75 -3.62 -13.71 -0.02
CA MET A 75 -3.86 -13.82 -1.47
C MET A 75 -2.58 -13.64 -2.28
N SER A 76 -1.66 -12.81 -1.81
CA SER A 76 -0.43 -12.43 -2.50
C SER A 76 0.71 -12.34 -1.49
N SER A 77 1.31 -13.48 -1.16
CA SER A 77 2.29 -13.56 -0.08
C SER A 77 3.53 -12.70 -0.34
N ASP A 78 3.82 -12.38 -1.59
CA ASP A 78 4.98 -11.56 -1.95
C ASP A 78 4.69 -10.06 -1.93
N CYS A 79 3.43 -9.67 -1.73
CA CYS A 79 3.08 -8.26 -1.68
C CYS A 79 3.64 -7.61 -0.42
N ILE A 80 4.31 -6.49 -0.58
CA ILE A 80 4.76 -5.68 0.55
C ILE A 80 3.63 -4.72 0.91
N ILE A 81 3.35 -4.58 2.19
CA ILE A 81 2.23 -3.76 2.65
C ILE A 81 2.72 -2.71 3.63
N HIS A 82 2.42 -1.45 3.34
CA HIS A 82 2.62 -0.33 4.25
C HIS A 82 1.26 0.19 4.66
N LEU A 83 1.04 0.26 5.96
CA LEU A 83 -0.19 0.82 6.54
C LEU A 83 0.05 2.27 6.93
N PHE A 84 -0.95 3.11 6.80
CA PHE A 84 -0.84 4.48 7.27
C PHE A 84 -2.14 4.91 7.96
N THR A 85 -2.03 5.84 8.88
CA THR A 85 -3.17 6.20 9.73
C THR A 85 -3.03 7.63 10.25
N GLY A 86 -4.17 8.30 10.42
CA GLY A 86 -4.24 9.58 11.12
C GLY A 86 -4.32 9.45 12.63
N GLN A 87 -4.37 8.24 13.17
CA GLN A 87 -4.39 8.03 14.61
C GLN A 87 -3.03 8.34 15.22
N LEU A 88 -3.03 8.89 16.43
CA LEU A 88 -1.80 9.35 17.07
C LEU A 88 -0.90 8.24 17.57
N ASP A 89 -1.48 7.11 17.95
CA ASP A 89 -0.73 6.02 18.58
C ASP A 89 -0.32 4.96 17.56
N THR A 90 0.67 5.29 16.73
CA THR A 90 1.21 4.35 15.76
C THR A 90 2.00 3.22 16.42
N VAL A 91 2.53 3.44 17.62
CA VAL A 91 3.28 2.41 18.35
C VAL A 91 2.35 1.25 18.75
N SER A 92 1.18 1.57 19.32
CA SER A 92 0.19 0.53 19.66
C SER A 92 -0.30 -0.20 18.43
N LEU A 93 -0.50 0.51 17.33
CA LEU A 93 -0.93 -0.12 16.07
C LEU A 93 0.16 -1.04 15.52
N GLN A 94 1.40 -0.63 15.59
CA GLN A 94 2.53 -1.46 15.16
C GLN A 94 2.61 -2.73 16.03
N GLU A 95 2.41 -2.60 17.34
CA GLU A 95 2.37 -3.75 18.24
C GLU A 95 1.22 -4.70 17.91
N THR A 96 0.04 -4.15 17.60
CA THR A 96 -1.12 -4.95 17.19
C THR A 96 -0.81 -5.76 15.95
N VAL A 97 -0.17 -5.14 14.96
CA VAL A 97 0.22 -5.82 13.72
C VAL A 97 1.20 -6.96 14.02
N LEU A 98 2.19 -6.71 14.86
CA LEU A 98 3.17 -7.73 15.25
C LEU A 98 2.53 -8.87 16.02
N GLN A 99 1.58 -8.59 16.92
CA GLN A 99 0.84 -9.61 17.66
C GLN A 99 0.02 -10.52 16.75
N LYS A 100 -0.41 -9.99 15.59
CA LYS A 100 -1.11 -10.80 14.59
C LYS A 100 -0.16 -11.58 13.70
N GLY A 101 1.13 -11.60 14.01
CA GLY A 101 2.13 -12.34 13.24
C GLY A 101 2.55 -11.67 11.94
N GLN A 102 2.30 -10.39 11.80
CA GLN A 102 2.62 -9.63 10.59
C GLN A 102 3.72 -8.61 10.86
N ALA A 103 4.42 -8.22 9.80
CA ALA A 103 5.51 -7.25 9.87
C ALA A 103 5.23 -6.03 8.97
N PHE A 104 3.96 -5.64 8.86
CA PHE A 104 3.58 -4.47 8.07
C PHE A 104 4.12 -3.21 8.72
N GLU A 105 4.67 -2.31 7.89
CA GLU A 105 5.12 -1.01 8.35
C GLU A 105 3.91 -0.13 8.63
N VAL A 106 3.87 0.55 9.78
CA VAL A 106 2.79 1.48 10.13
C VAL A 106 3.35 2.90 10.16
N LEU A 107 2.77 3.78 9.34
CA LEU A 107 3.19 5.16 9.20
C LEU A 107 2.09 6.10 9.70
N GLY A 108 2.46 7.16 10.40
CA GLY A 108 1.50 8.18 10.86
C GLY A 108 1.27 9.25 9.80
N LYS A 109 0.01 9.62 9.58
CA LYS A 109 -0.34 10.78 8.72
C LYS A 109 -0.02 12.08 9.45
N PRO A 110 0.32 13.15 8.73
CA PRO A 110 0.50 13.20 7.29
C PRO A 110 1.83 12.56 6.88
N VAL A 111 1.80 11.80 5.80
CA VAL A 111 3.01 11.20 5.25
C VAL A 111 3.36 11.95 3.99
N HIS A 112 4.55 12.54 3.95
CA HIS A 112 5.00 13.23 2.75
C HIS A 112 5.15 12.23 1.60
N PRO A 113 4.70 12.56 0.39
CA PRO A 113 4.81 11.64 -0.74
C PRO A 113 6.22 11.11 -0.98
N ASP A 114 7.24 11.91 -0.74
CA ASP A 114 8.65 11.49 -0.88
C ASP A 114 8.99 10.33 0.04
N LYS A 115 8.35 10.23 1.21
CA LYS A 115 8.55 9.11 2.14
C LYS A 115 8.07 7.81 1.52
N PHE A 116 6.89 7.82 0.91
CA PHE A 116 6.37 6.64 0.21
C PHE A 116 7.25 6.25 -0.96
N LEU A 117 7.70 7.24 -1.75
CA LEU A 117 8.58 6.96 -2.89
C LEU A 117 9.93 6.41 -2.44
N ALA A 118 10.49 6.92 -1.34
CA ALA A 118 11.74 6.42 -0.80
C ALA A 118 11.60 4.96 -0.33
N LEU A 119 10.50 4.64 0.34
CA LEU A 119 10.23 3.26 0.77
C LEU A 119 10.08 2.33 -0.42
N ALA A 120 9.35 2.74 -1.45
CA ALA A 120 9.18 1.95 -2.66
C ALA A 120 10.52 1.75 -3.39
N SER A 121 11.32 2.79 -3.49
CA SER A 121 12.63 2.73 -4.15
C SER A 121 13.57 1.76 -3.43
N ALA A 122 13.48 1.68 -2.11
CA ALA A 122 14.28 0.73 -1.34
C ALA A 122 13.85 -0.72 -1.60
N LEU A 123 12.55 -0.94 -1.84
CA LEU A 123 12.01 -2.28 -2.13
C LEU A 123 12.26 -2.70 -3.58
N PHE A 124 12.20 -1.75 -4.51
CA PHE A 124 12.30 -2.00 -5.95
C PHE A 124 13.41 -1.13 -6.53
N PRO A 125 14.68 -1.47 -6.26
CA PRO A 125 15.78 -0.66 -6.78
C PRO A 125 15.75 -0.67 -8.31
N PRO A 126 16.18 0.43 -8.95
CA PRO A 126 16.22 0.47 -10.40
C PRO A 126 17.16 -0.63 -10.93
N ALA A 127 16.82 -1.15 -12.11
CA ALA A 127 17.67 -2.15 -12.75
C ALA A 127 19.04 -1.57 -13.01
N SER A 128 20.06 -2.37 -12.71
CA SER A 128 21.44 -2.00 -13.05
C SER A 128 21.64 -2.03 -14.55
N ASN A 129 22.32 -1.07 -15.03
CA ASN A 129 22.68 -1.05 -16.45
C ASN A 129 24.13 -1.43 -16.65
#